data_6ebbb4afc4c3709a24dbbfe8668086f9
#
_entry.id   6ebbb4afc4c3709a24dbbfe8668086f9
#
_cell.length_a   1.000
_cell.length_b   1.000
_cell.length_c   1.000
_cell.angle_alpha   90.00
_cell.angle_beta   90.00
_cell.angle_gamma   90.00
#
_symmetry.space_group_name_H-M   'P 1'
#
loop_
_entity.id
_entity.type
_entity.pdbx_description
1 polymer ?
#
loop_
_entity_poly.entity_id
_entity_poly.type
_entity_poly.pdbx_seq_one_letter_code
_entity_poly.pdbx_strand_id
1 'polypeptide(L)'
;DEMNQIVLEILSLSSVQELGGDKEWIQLDDVVNRILTQNQVLIENRSLSIDNYLPATSIFMNLAILKLVLSNIISNAVKHSDKGGVIRIGLENEGTDFVIENTSVSKENISIKAQSKKEGGLGLFVVKYLLEHEELSYRFEESPTGRRFVMVLPKK
;
A
#
# COMPACT_ATOMS: atom_id res chain seq x y z
N ASP A 1 8.30 -17.62 11.57
CA ASP A 1 8.01 -18.32 10.35
C ASP A 1 6.79 -17.70 9.69
N GLU A 2 6.66 -17.88 8.40
CA GLU A 2 5.63 -17.21 7.59
C GLU A 2 4.19 -17.59 8.01
N MET A 3 3.99 -18.83 8.35
CA MET A 3 2.68 -19.31 8.82
C MET A 3 2.28 -18.65 10.12
N ASN A 4 3.22 -18.51 11.04
CA ASN A 4 2.96 -17.83 12.30
C ASN A 4 2.66 -16.34 12.09
N GLN A 5 3.34 -15.76 11.09
CA GLN A 5 3.10 -14.36 10.74
C GLN A 5 1.67 -14.13 10.26
N ILE A 6 1.16 -15.02 9.41
CA ILE A 6 -0.23 -14.95 8.95
C ILE A 6 -1.20 -15.04 10.11
N VAL A 7 -0.97 -15.98 11.00
CA VAL A 7 -1.85 -16.19 12.17
C VAL A 7 -1.84 -14.93 13.05
N LEU A 8 -0.65 -14.37 13.29
CA LEU A 8 -0.52 -13.16 14.09
C LEU A 8 -1.23 -11.98 13.44
N GLU A 9 -1.12 -11.84 12.11
CA GLU A 9 -1.80 -10.78 11.39
C GLU A 9 -3.32 -10.93 11.45
N ILE A 10 -3.83 -12.15 11.30
CA ILE A 10 -5.26 -12.41 11.41
C ILE A 10 -5.76 -12.10 12.81
N LEU A 11 -5.01 -12.46 13.84
CA LEU A 11 -5.36 -12.13 15.22
C LEU A 11 -5.35 -10.62 15.45
N SER A 12 -4.38 -9.92 14.86
CA SER A 12 -4.32 -8.46 14.90
C SER A 12 -5.53 -7.83 14.23
N LEU A 13 -5.99 -8.41 13.12
CA LEU A 13 -7.18 -7.93 12.43
C LEU A 13 -8.42 -8.05 13.29
N SER A 14 -8.57 -9.18 14.00
CA SER A 14 -9.68 -9.34 14.92
C SER A 14 -9.66 -8.27 16.01
N SER A 15 -8.47 -7.99 16.55
CA SER A 15 -8.30 -6.94 17.55
C SER A 15 -8.62 -5.56 17.00
N VAL A 16 -8.21 -5.30 15.77
CA VAL A 16 -8.50 -4.02 15.10
C VAL A 16 -10.00 -3.84 14.92
N GLN A 17 -10.70 -4.89 14.53
CA GLN A 17 -12.16 -4.85 14.38
C GLN A 17 -12.85 -4.54 15.71
N GLU A 18 -12.36 -5.11 16.78
CA GLU A 18 -12.93 -4.87 18.12
C GLU A 18 -12.60 -3.47 18.63
N LEU A 19 -11.38 -3.01 18.37
CA LEU A 19 -10.91 -1.73 18.89
C LEU A 19 -11.30 -0.54 18.03
N GLY A 20 -11.44 -0.76 16.74
CA GLY A 20 -11.47 0.33 15.80
C GLY A 20 -12.71 0.42 14.95
N GLY A 21 -13.85 -0.01 15.44
CA GLY A 21 -15.06 -0.03 14.63
C GLY A 21 -15.46 1.32 14.04
N ASP A 22 -14.98 2.41 14.64
CA ASP A 22 -15.41 3.74 14.23
C ASP A 22 -14.62 4.26 13.05
N LYS A 23 -15.34 4.83 12.12
CA LYS A 23 -14.77 5.58 11.00
C LYS A 23 -14.67 7.05 11.37
N GLU A 24 -13.67 7.71 10.84
CA GLU A 24 -13.49 9.14 11.04
C GLU A 24 -12.92 9.78 9.78
N TRP A 25 -13.01 11.10 9.70
CA TRP A 25 -12.38 11.82 8.61
C TRP A 25 -10.88 11.91 8.85
N ILE A 26 -10.11 11.44 7.89
CA ILE A 26 -8.66 11.34 7.99
C ILE A 26 -8.05 12.08 6.80
N GLN A 27 -6.96 12.80 7.05
CA GLN A 27 -6.16 13.37 5.97
C GLN A 27 -5.24 12.29 5.40
N LEU A 28 -5.62 11.78 4.24
CA LEU A 28 -4.90 10.70 3.57
C LEU A 28 -3.45 11.09 3.28
N ASP A 29 -3.22 12.31 2.82
CA ASP A 29 -1.89 12.83 2.52
C ASP A 29 -0.98 12.83 3.74
N ASP A 30 -1.50 13.17 4.91
CA ASP A 30 -0.71 13.13 6.15
C ASP A 30 -0.29 11.71 6.51
N VAL A 31 -1.19 10.75 6.38
CA VAL A 31 -0.89 9.35 6.68
C VAL A 31 0.18 8.82 5.72
N VAL A 32 0.05 9.13 4.43
CA VAL A 32 1.03 8.74 3.42
C VAL A 32 2.41 9.32 3.76
N ASN A 33 2.47 10.60 4.11
CA ASN A 33 3.74 11.25 4.42
C ASN A 33 4.43 10.62 5.65
N ARG A 34 3.65 10.25 6.66
CA ARG A 34 4.21 9.57 7.84
C ARG A 34 4.81 8.22 7.48
N ILE A 35 4.12 7.47 6.65
CA ILE A 35 4.59 6.14 6.25
C ILE A 35 5.83 6.27 5.38
N LEU A 36 5.88 7.24 4.48
CA LEU A 36 7.09 7.51 3.68
C LEU A 36 8.28 7.84 4.59
N THR A 37 8.05 8.65 5.62
CA THR A 37 9.10 8.98 6.60
C THR A 37 9.60 7.72 7.31
N GLN A 38 8.71 6.83 7.68
CA GLN A 38 9.07 5.57 8.34
C GLN A 38 9.91 4.66 7.44
N ASN A 39 9.78 4.79 6.13
CA ASN A 39 10.53 4.00 5.16
C ASN A 39 11.76 4.73 4.60
N GLN A 40 12.09 5.89 5.12
CA GLN A 40 13.09 6.78 4.52
C GLN A 40 14.47 6.16 4.40
N VAL A 41 14.92 5.42 5.40
CA VAL A 41 16.24 4.78 5.36
C VAL A 41 16.33 3.80 4.19
N LEU A 42 15.29 2.99 4.01
CA LEU A 42 15.27 2.02 2.92
C LEU A 42 15.13 2.71 1.56
N ILE A 43 14.34 3.77 1.48
CA ILE A 43 14.20 4.58 0.27
C ILE A 43 15.55 5.14 -0.15
N GLU A 44 16.30 5.70 0.80
CA GLU A 44 17.63 6.24 0.52
C GLU A 44 18.63 5.16 0.14
N ASN A 45 18.63 4.04 0.85
CA ASN A 45 19.53 2.93 0.57
C ASN A 45 19.32 2.34 -0.81
N ARG A 46 18.10 2.37 -1.30
CA ARG A 46 17.77 1.88 -2.64
C ARG A 46 17.77 2.99 -3.69
N SER A 47 18.13 4.19 -3.31
CA SER A 47 18.19 5.37 -4.21
C SER A 47 16.86 5.61 -4.95
N LEU A 48 15.75 5.39 -4.27
CA LEU A 48 14.43 5.58 -4.86
C LEU A 48 14.05 7.05 -4.87
N SER A 49 13.36 7.46 -5.92
CA SER A 49 12.74 8.77 -6.01
C SER A 49 11.27 8.64 -5.67
N ILE A 50 10.77 9.54 -4.87
CA ILE A 50 9.35 9.57 -4.51
C ILE A 50 8.69 10.75 -5.24
N ASP A 51 7.76 10.43 -6.13
CA ASP A 51 6.97 11.42 -6.83
C ASP A 51 5.58 11.45 -6.18
N ASN A 52 5.47 12.25 -5.14
CA ASN A 52 4.24 12.36 -4.36
C ASN A 52 3.46 13.58 -4.84
N TYR A 53 2.44 13.35 -5.66
CA TYR A 53 1.57 14.41 -6.16
C TYR A 53 0.17 14.34 -5.54
N LEU A 54 0.08 13.69 -4.39
CA LEU A 54 -1.19 13.57 -3.66
C LEU A 54 -1.55 14.92 -3.03
N PRO A 55 -2.67 15.52 -3.43
CA PRO A 55 -3.12 16.76 -2.80
C PRO A 55 -3.71 16.48 -1.43
N ALA A 56 -4.03 17.54 -0.69
CA ALA A 56 -4.77 17.40 0.56
C ALA A 56 -6.08 16.67 0.27
N THR A 57 -6.25 15.51 0.87
CA THR A 57 -7.35 14.60 0.57
C THR A 57 -7.90 14.02 1.85
N SER A 58 -9.21 14.17 2.05
CA SER A 58 -9.90 13.59 3.21
C SER A 58 -10.55 12.27 2.80
N ILE A 59 -10.44 11.28 3.68
CA ILE A 59 -11.09 9.99 3.48
C ILE A 59 -11.81 9.60 4.78
N PHE A 60 -13.00 9.04 4.66
CA PHE A 60 -13.78 8.60 5.82
C PHE A 60 -13.63 7.11 5.98
N MET A 61 -12.81 6.70 6.95
CA MET A 61 -12.61 5.27 7.26
C MET A 61 -11.95 5.11 8.63
N ASN A 62 -11.72 3.86 9.01
CA ASN A 62 -11.02 3.55 10.24
C ASN A 62 -9.52 3.82 10.07
N LEU A 63 -8.95 4.61 10.97
CA LEU A 63 -7.55 5.02 10.88
C LEU A 63 -6.58 3.83 11.01
N ALA A 64 -6.86 2.90 11.90
CA ALA A 64 -5.97 1.74 12.09
C ALA A 64 -5.92 0.88 10.83
N ILE A 65 -7.06 0.68 10.19
CA ILE A 65 -7.16 -0.08 8.95
C ILE A 65 -6.41 0.64 7.81
N LEU A 66 -6.63 1.93 7.69
CA LEU A 66 -5.93 2.73 6.67
C LEU A 66 -4.42 2.65 6.84
N LYS A 67 -3.93 2.77 8.07
CA LYS A 67 -2.49 2.66 8.35
C LYS A 67 -1.94 1.29 7.97
N LEU A 68 -2.65 0.22 8.31
CA LEU A 68 -2.22 -1.14 7.96
C LEU A 68 -2.15 -1.33 6.45
N VAL A 69 -3.19 -0.91 5.74
CA VAL A 69 -3.24 -1.03 4.28
C VAL A 69 -2.09 -0.26 3.64
N LEU A 70 -1.95 1.00 3.98
CA LEU A 70 -0.93 1.86 3.36
C LEU A 70 0.48 1.44 3.74
N SER A 71 0.71 1.03 4.99
CA SER A 71 2.02 0.55 5.41
C SER A 71 2.45 -0.67 4.60
N ASN A 72 1.54 -1.60 4.37
CA ASN A 72 1.84 -2.79 3.57
C ASN A 72 2.10 -2.44 2.12
N ILE A 73 1.26 -1.60 1.51
CA ILE A 73 1.40 -1.25 0.10
C ILE A 73 2.68 -0.44 -0.13
N ILE A 74 2.94 0.57 0.67
CA ILE A 74 4.12 1.43 0.50
C ILE A 74 5.39 0.65 0.81
N SER A 75 5.40 -0.12 1.88
CA SER A 75 6.53 -0.95 2.24
C SER A 75 6.88 -1.95 1.13
N ASN A 76 5.88 -2.59 0.55
CA ASN A 76 6.08 -3.49 -0.59
C ASN A 76 6.60 -2.75 -1.82
N ALA A 77 6.08 -1.57 -2.11
CA ALA A 77 6.56 -0.77 -3.22
C ALA A 77 8.04 -0.41 -3.06
N VAL A 78 8.44 -0.05 -1.84
CA VAL A 78 9.84 0.30 -1.55
C VAL A 78 10.73 -0.93 -1.70
N LYS A 79 10.32 -2.07 -1.15
CA LYS A 79 11.13 -3.30 -1.18
C LYS A 79 11.29 -3.89 -2.57
N HIS A 80 10.26 -3.77 -3.40
CA HIS A 80 10.22 -4.43 -4.69
C HIS A 80 10.47 -3.51 -5.88
N SER A 81 10.74 -2.24 -5.64
CA SER A 81 11.17 -1.33 -6.70
C SER A 81 12.60 -1.61 -7.12
N ASP A 82 12.92 -1.34 -8.37
CA ASP A 82 14.30 -1.36 -8.83
C ASP A 82 15.11 -0.31 -8.08
N LYS A 83 16.37 -0.60 -7.82
CA LYS A 83 17.30 0.38 -7.29
C LYS A 83 17.35 1.57 -8.24
N GLY A 84 17.15 2.77 -7.73
CA GLY A 84 17.09 3.98 -8.55
C GLY A 84 15.72 4.20 -9.20
N GLY A 85 14.74 3.37 -8.89
CA GLY A 85 13.40 3.51 -9.45
C GLY A 85 12.60 4.65 -8.85
N VAL A 86 11.35 4.75 -9.29
CA VAL A 86 10.44 5.82 -8.87
C VAL A 86 9.18 5.21 -8.27
N ILE A 87 8.72 5.78 -7.17
CA ILE A 87 7.42 5.48 -6.59
C ILE A 87 6.54 6.71 -6.75
N ARG A 88 5.40 6.55 -7.38
CA ARG A 88 4.44 7.64 -7.59
C ARG A 88 3.22 7.42 -6.71
N ILE A 89 2.79 8.48 -6.05
CA ILE A 89 1.63 8.44 -5.17
C ILE A 89 0.77 9.66 -5.47
N GLY A 90 -0.51 9.44 -5.76
CA GLY A 90 -1.38 10.55 -6.06
C GLY A 90 -2.80 10.12 -6.37
N LEU A 91 -3.56 11.04 -6.94
CA LEU A 91 -4.93 10.80 -7.37
C LEU A 91 -5.00 10.80 -8.89
N GLU A 92 -5.86 9.95 -9.42
CA GLU A 92 -6.17 9.89 -10.84
C GLU A 92 -7.68 9.84 -11.01
N ASN A 93 -8.11 9.89 -12.26
CA ASN A 93 -9.51 9.75 -12.62
C ASN A 93 -10.39 10.79 -11.91
N GLU A 94 -9.98 12.06 -12.05
CA GLU A 94 -10.68 13.21 -11.45
C GLU A 94 -10.81 13.12 -9.94
N GLY A 95 -9.80 12.54 -9.29
CA GLY A 95 -9.74 12.47 -7.84
C GLY A 95 -10.48 11.30 -7.22
N THR A 96 -10.98 10.36 -8.02
CA THR A 96 -11.69 9.20 -7.49
C THR A 96 -10.76 8.05 -7.13
N ASP A 97 -9.61 7.96 -7.79
CA ASP A 97 -8.68 6.84 -7.63
C ASP A 97 -7.41 7.29 -6.91
N PHE A 98 -7.13 6.65 -5.79
CA PHE A 98 -5.86 6.81 -5.09
C PHE A 98 -4.91 5.75 -5.63
N VAL A 99 -3.72 6.18 -6.07
CA VAL A 99 -2.79 5.33 -6.80
C VAL A 99 -1.43 5.33 -6.12
N ILE A 100 -0.87 4.13 -5.96
CA ILE A 100 0.54 3.96 -5.59
C ILE A 100 1.16 3.08 -6.68
N GLU A 101 2.17 3.63 -7.35
CA GLU A 101 2.80 2.96 -8.49
C GLU A 101 4.31 2.92 -8.29
N ASN A 102 4.92 1.77 -8.53
CA ASN A 102 6.37 1.66 -8.52
C ASN A 102 6.87 1.17 -9.86
N THR A 103 7.99 1.73 -10.32
CA THR A 103 8.61 1.31 -11.55
C THR A 103 9.52 0.11 -11.30
N SER A 104 9.48 -0.84 -12.22
CA SER A 104 10.29 -2.04 -12.17
C SER A 104 10.53 -2.44 -13.62
N VAL A 105 11.71 -2.13 -14.14
CA VAL A 105 12.03 -2.32 -15.55
C VAL A 105 13.05 -3.41 -15.83
N SER A 106 13.65 -3.98 -14.79
CA SER A 106 14.67 -4.99 -14.90
C SER A 106 14.06 -6.37 -15.19
N LYS A 107 14.67 -7.12 -16.12
CA LYS A 107 14.26 -8.49 -16.39
C LYS A 107 14.49 -9.41 -15.19
N GLU A 108 15.45 -9.08 -14.35
CA GLU A 108 15.71 -9.82 -13.11
C GLU A 108 14.52 -9.75 -12.17
N ASN A 109 13.78 -8.67 -12.20
CA ASN A 109 12.59 -8.51 -11.38
C ASN A 109 11.45 -9.43 -11.76
N ILE A 110 11.43 -9.95 -12.97
CA ILE A 110 10.41 -10.91 -13.36
C ILE A 110 10.59 -12.21 -12.58
N SER A 111 11.83 -12.67 -12.43
CA SER A 111 12.13 -13.86 -11.62
C SER A 111 11.92 -13.60 -10.14
N ILE A 112 12.30 -12.43 -9.67
CA ILE A 112 12.08 -12.01 -8.30
C ILE A 112 10.58 -11.88 -8.00
N LYS A 113 9.80 -11.41 -8.97
CA LYS A 113 8.32 -11.36 -8.83
C LYS A 113 7.72 -12.73 -8.58
N ALA A 114 8.23 -13.77 -9.22
CA ALA A 114 7.75 -15.12 -9.01
C ALA A 114 8.02 -15.61 -7.59
N GLN A 115 9.14 -15.20 -7.00
CA GLN A 115 9.46 -15.50 -5.61
C GLN A 115 8.72 -14.60 -4.64
N SER A 116 8.63 -13.31 -4.94
CA SER A 116 7.95 -12.36 -4.07
C SER A 116 6.45 -12.55 -4.03
N LYS A 117 5.86 -13.27 -4.97
CA LYS A 117 4.45 -13.65 -4.86
C LYS A 117 4.16 -14.48 -3.62
N LYS A 118 5.17 -15.22 -3.11
CA LYS A 118 5.02 -15.96 -1.86
C LYS A 118 5.18 -15.06 -0.64
N GLU A 119 6.11 -14.12 -0.69
CA GLU A 119 6.36 -13.21 0.44
C GLU A 119 5.40 -12.05 0.45
N GLY A 120 5.19 -11.39 -0.69
CA GLY A 120 4.23 -10.31 -0.82
C GLY A 120 2.80 -10.78 -0.69
N GLY A 121 2.53 -12.07 -0.94
CA GLY A 121 1.21 -12.65 -0.83
C GLY A 121 0.58 -12.50 0.54
N LEU A 122 1.38 -12.52 1.61
CA LEU A 122 0.89 -12.35 2.96
C LEU A 122 0.42 -10.92 3.23
N GLY A 123 1.26 -9.95 2.91
CA GLY A 123 0.90 -8.55 3.07
C GLY A 123 -0.28 -8.17 2.19
N LEU A 124 -0.29 -8.66 0.95
CA LEU A 124 -1.38 -8.40 0.03
C LEU A 124 -2.67 -9.09 0.48
N PHE A 125 -2.58 -10.27 1.06
CA PHE A 125 -3.75 -10.96 1.61
C PHE A 125 -4.41 -10.10 2.70
N VAL A 126 -3.62 -9.54 3.61
CA VAL A 126 -4.11 -8.67 4.66
C VAL A 126 -4.78 -7.43 4.05
N VAL A 127 -4.14 -6.81 3.06
CA VAL A 127 -4.69 -5.63 2.39
C VAL A 127 -6.04 -5.96 1.74
N LYS A 128 -6.11 -7.04 1.00
CA LYS A 128 -7.35 -7.46 0.35
C LYS A 128 -8.45 -7.71 1.36
N TYR A 129 -8.14 -8.44 2.43
CA TYR A 129 -9.10 -8.72 3.49
C TYR A 129 -9.65 -7.42 4.10
N LEU A 130 -8.76 -6.47 4.42
CA LEU A 130 -9.17 -5.22 5.06
C LEU A 130 -10.01 -4.35 4.12
N LEU A 131 -9.61 -4.25 2.86
CA LEU A 131 -10.34 -3.43 1.90
C LEU A 131 -11.72 -4.02 1.61
N GLU A 132 -11.81 -5.33 1.50
CA GLU A 132 -13.09 -6.02 1.32
C GLU A 132 -13.99 -5.86 2.54
N HIS A 133 -13.42 -5.94 3.73
CA HIS A 133 -14.15 -5.71 4.98
C HIS A 133 -14.71 -4.29 5.02
N GLU A 134 -13.97 -3.31 4.54
CA GLU A 134 -14.40 -1.92 4.48
C GLU A 134 -15.26 -1.61 3.24
N GLU A 135 -15.50 -2.61 2.41
CA GLU A 135 -16.30 -2.47 1.19
C GLU A 135 -15.73 -1.45 0.21
N LEU A 136 -14.39 -1.36 0.16
CA LEU A 136 -13.68 -0.47 -0.75
C LEU A 136 -13.29 -1.22 -2.01
N SER A 137 -13.51 -0.59 -3.16
CA SER A 137 -13.06 -1.13 -4.43
C SER A 137 -11.57 -0.87 -4.61
N TYR A 138 -10.85 -1.87 -5.08
CA TYR A 138 -9.41 -1.78 -5.30
C TYR A 138 -9.01 -2.69 -6.44
N ARG A 139 -7.83 -2.45 -6.99
CA ARG A 139 -7.24 -3.35 -7.96
C ARG A 139 -5.73 -3.26 -7.93
N PHE A 140 -5.09 -4.36 -8.30
CA PHE A 140 -3.65 -4.43 -8.50
C PHE A 140 -3.42 -4.63 -9.98
N GLU A 141 -2.60 -3.76 -10.57
CA GLU A 141 -2.28 -3.81 -11.98
C GLU A 141 -0.79 -4.03 -12.16
N GLU A 142 -0.42 -4.90 -13.10
CA GLU A 142 0.98 -5.10 -13.45
C GLU A 142 1.17 -4.74 -14.92
N SER A 143 2.30 -4.11 -15.20
CA SER A 143 2.71 -3.76 -16.55
C SER A 143 4.16 -4.15 -16.73
N PRO A 144 4.69 -4.17 -17.98
CA PRO A 144 6.11 -4.43 -18.17
C PRO A 144 7.03 -3.46 -17.43
N THR A 145 6.54 -2.28 -17.06
CA THR A 145 7.34 -1.23 -16.44
C THR A 145 7.11 -1.08 -14.94
N GLY A 146 6.19 -1.81 -14.34
CA GLY A 146 5.98 -1.70 -12.92
C GLY A 146 4.68 -2.28 -12.40
N ARG A 147 4.39 -1.97 -11.15
CA ARG A 147 3.19 -2.39 -10.44
C ARG A 147 2.41 -1.18 -9.99
N ARG A 148 1.11 -1.32 -9.93
CA ARG A 148 0.20 -0.25 -9.58
C ARG A 148 -0.89 -0.78 -8.66
N PHE A 149 -1.06 -0.13 -7.53
CA PHE A 149 -2.18 -0.34 -6.64
C PHE A 149 -3.15 0.82 -6.79
N VAL A 150 -4.43 0.52 -6.97
CA VAL A 150 -5.47 1.54 -7.09
C VAL A 150 -6.56 1.24 -6.07
N MET A 151 -6.91 2.25 -5.30
CA MET A 151 -8.02 2.18 -4.35
C MET A 151 -9.01 3.28 -4.71
N VAL A 152 -10.26 2.90 -4.94
CA VAL A 152 -11.30 3.87 -5.25
C VAL A 152 -11.73 4.53 -3.95
N LEU A 153 -11.64 5.85 -3.88
CA LEU A 153 -11.99 6.58 -2.68
C LEU A 153 -13.50 6.51 -2.44
N PRO A 154 -13.92 6.28 -1.19
CA PRO A 154 -15.34 6.22 -0.89
C PRO A 154 -15.98 7.59 -1.10
N LYS A 155 -17.15 7.57 -1.70
CA LYS A 155 -17.92 8.80 -1.88
C LYS A 155 -18.62 9.15 -0.57
N LYS A 156 -18.77 10.43 -0.35
CA LYS A 156 -19.50 10.92 0.82
C LYS A 156 -20.97 10.52 0.79
#